data_5d28da50bedd37d31e4752fcb355e038
#
_entry.id   5d28da50bedd37d31e4752fcb355e038
#
_cell.length_a   1.000
_cell.length_b   1.000
_cell.length_c   1.000
_cell.angle_alpha   90.00
_cell.angle_beta   90.00
_cell.angle_gamma   90.00
#
_symmetry.space_group_name_H-M   'P 1'
#
loop_
_entity.id
_entity.type
_entity.pdbx_description
1 polymer ?
#
loop_
_entity_poly.entity_id
_entity_poly.type
_entity_poly.pdbx_seq_one_letter_code
_entity_poly.pdbx_strand_id
1 'polypeptide(L)'
;MVTLNEHTFLDSQETVYSTTLQNGLTVYLIPKNEFKEAFALLSVQYGSMDTQFISNNHLKQDTEGLAHFLEHKLFEMAEGKDVTTQFTDLGAEVNAFTTFDKTCFYFSTVDKVNENLDVLRHFILEASMTEVSVLKEKDIIRQEIAMYQDDADYRLYQGVLENLYPNTALATDIAGSNASLEKMTLADLQESHQTFYKLDNMTLVLVGH
;
A
#
# COMPACT_ATOMS: atom_id res chain seq x y z
N MET A 1 -0.80 11.83 -27.42
CA MET A 1 -0.43 12.89 -26.46
C MET A 1 -1.30 12.70 -25.25
N VAL A 2 -0.74 12.70 -24.07
CA VAL A 2 -1.51 12.67 -22.81
C VAL A 2 -1.97 14.11 -22.55
N THR A 3 -3.27 14.30 -22.29
CA THR A 3 -3.81 15.63 -21.93
C THR A 3 -3.76 15.75 -20.42
N LEU A 4 -3.12 16.80 -19.92
CA LEU A 4 -3.09 17.13 -18.49
C LEU A 4 -4.23 18.10 -18.19
N ASN A 5 -4.99 17.82 -17.14
CA ASN A 5 -5.92 18.75 -16.52
C ASN A 5 -5.14 19.55 -15.48
N GLU A 6 -5.24 20.88 -15.55
CA GLU A 6 -4.61 21.78 -14.60
C GLU A 6 -5.64 22.28 -13.59
N HIS A 7 -5.28 22.27 -12.32
CA HIS A 7 -6.08 22.82 -11.24
C HIS A 7 -5.22 23.62 -10.29
N THR A 8 -5.50 24.92 -10.14
CA THR A 8 -4.79 25.82 -9.26
C THR A 8 -5.62 26.08 -8.00
N PHE A 9 -5.05 25.78 -6.84
CA PHE A 9 -5.61 26.09 -5.52
C PHE A 9 -5.19 27.49 -5.10
N LEU A 10 -6.12 28.45 -5.12
CA LEU A 10 -5.83 29.86 -4.91
C LEU A 10 -5.30 30.17 -3.50
N ASP A 11 -5.78 29.42 -2.48
CA ASP A 11 -5.39 29.64 -1.09
C ASP A 11 -3.94 29.23 -0.80
N SER A 12 -3.47 28.15 -1.42
CA SER A 12 -2.11 27.63 -1.27
C SER A 12 -1.17 28.07 -2.38
N GLN A 13 -1.69 28.66 -3.47
CA GLN A 13 -0.96 28.96 -4.71
C GLN A 13 -0.34 27.72 -5.36
N GLU A 14 -0.92 26.54 -5.08
CA GLU A 14 -0.46 25.27 -5.62
C GLU A 14 -1.15 24.96 -6.95
N THR A 15 -0.39 24.43 -7.89
CA THR A 15 -0.92 23.91 -9.14
C THR A 15 -0.74 22.39 -9.19
N VAL A 16 -1.85 21.69 -9.37
CA VAL A 16 -1.89 20.23 -9.51
C VAL A 16 -2.26 19.90 -10.96
N TYR A 17 -1.45 19.09 -11.60
CA TYR A 17 -1.76 18.51 -12.90
C TYR A 17 -2.27 17.08 -12.70
N SER A 18 -3.32 16.70 -13.43
CA SER A 18 -3.87 15.34 -13.35
C SER A 18 -4.18 14.76 -14.72
N THR A 19 -4.12 13.45 -14.81
CA THR A 19 -4.55 12.70 -15.98
C THR A 19 -4.87 11.25 -15.59
N THR A 20 -5.71 10.59 -16.40
CA THR A 20 -5.85 9.14 -16.36
C THR A 20 -5.22 8.56 -17.61
N LEU A 21 -4.27 7.66 -17.43
CA LEU A 21 -3.57 6.98 -18.52
C LEU A 21 -4.49 5.96 -19.22
N GLN A 22 -4.11 5.51 -20.42
CA GLN A 22 -4.90 4.52 -21.17
C GLN A 22 -5.07 3.17 -20.46
N ASN A 23 -4.14 2.83 -19.56
CA ASN A 23 -4.19 1.63 -18.71
C ASN A 23 -5.01 1.80 -17.42
N GLY A 24 -5.68 2.95 -17.26
CA GLY A 24 -6.54 3.25 -16.11
C GLY A 24 -5.85 3.95 -14.94
N LEU A 25 -4.51 3.99 -14.89
CA LEU A 25 -3.78 4.64 -13.78
C LEU A 25 -4.10 6.14 -13.77
N THR A 26 -4.58 6.63 -12.62
CA THR A 26 -4.72 8.07 -12.38
C THR A 26 -3.41 8.63 -11.84
N VAL A 27 -2.96 9.74 -12.43
CA VAL A 27 -1.68 10.38 -12.06
C VAL A 27 -1.94 11.83 -11.67
N TYR A 28 -1.38 12.24 -10.54
CA TYR A 28 -1.30 13.61 -10.09
C TYR A 28 0.16 14.07 -10.04
N LEU A 29 0.43 15.26 -10.58
CA LEU A 29 1.76 15.89 -10.58
C LEU A 29 1.67 17.23 -9.87
N ILE A 30 2.54 17.46 -8.90
CA ILE A 30 2.62 18.68 -8.12
C ILE A 30 4.07 19.20 -8.24
N PRO A 31 4.35 20.07 -9.24
CA PRO A 31 5.70 20.62 -9.43
C PRO A 31 6.14 21.49 -8.26
N LYS A 32 7.34 21.27 -7.76
CA LYS A 32 7.98 21.97 -6.65
C LYS A 32 9.43 22.28 -6.98
N ASN A 33 9.64 23.26 -7.88
CA ASN A 33 10.96 23.60 -8.41
C ASN A 33 11.96 24.09 -7.37
N GLU A 34 11.47 24.55 -6.21
CA GLU A 34 12.28 25.03 -5.08
C GLU A 34 12.86 23.88 -4.22
N PHE A 35 12.33 22.66 -4.35
CA PHE A 35 12.83 21.49 -3.65
C PHE A 35 13.71 20.64 -4.56
N LYS A 36 14.76 20.07 -3.98
CA LYS A 36 15.62 19.11 -4.69
C LYS A 36 15.11 17.68 -4.61
N GLU A 37 14.32 17.40 -3.57
CA GLU A 37 13.75 16.10 -3.32
C GLU A 37 12.46 15.93 -4.11
N ALA A 38 12.33 14.75 -4.72
CA ALA A 38 11.10 14.27 -5.33
C ALA A 38 10.49 13.19 -4.44
N PHE A 39 9.17 13.23 -4.31
CA PHE A 39 8.37 12.24 -3.58
C PHE A 39 7.37 11.61 -4.52
N ALA A 40 7.29 10.29 -4.51
CA ALA A 40 6.33 9.52 -5.27
C ALA A 40 5.53 8.61 -4.34
N LEU A 41 4.20 8.62 -4.47
CA LEU A 41 3.29 7.75 -3.73
C LEU A 41 2.34 7.05 -4.71
N LEU A 42 2.34 5.72 -4.67
CA LEU A 42 1.35 4.89 -5.36
C LEU A 42 0.36 4.33 -4.34
N SER A 43 -0.90 4.72 -4.48
CA SER A 43 -2.00 4.26 -3.64
C SER A 43 -2.81 3.20 -4.37
N VAL A 44 -3.09 2.10 -3.70
CA VAL A 44 -4.01 1.05 -4.14
C VAL A 44 -5.30 1.19 -3.34
N GLN A 45 -6.45 1.22 -4.00
CA GLN A 45 -7.76 1.26 -3.34
C GLN A 45 -8.09 -0.13 -2.77
N TYR A 46 -7.36 -0.51 -1.73
CA TYR A 46 -7.52 -1.75 -0.98
C TYR A 46 -6.94 -1.54 0.42
N GLY A 47 -7.77 -1.64 1.44
CA GLY A 47 -7.41 -1.43 2.83
C GLY A 47 -8.02 -2.49 3.75
N SER A 48 -7.85 -2.32 5.05
CA SER A 48 -8.30 -3.32 6.04
C SER A 48 -9.82 -3.49 6.11
N MET A 49 -10.61 -2.54 5.59
CA MET A 49 -12.07 -2.65 5.53
C MET A 49 -12.58 -3.46 4.33
N ASP A 50 -11.75 -3.69 3.30
CA ASP A 50 -12.14 -4.39 2.08
C ASP A 50 -12.14 -5.91 2.27
N THR A 51 -12.89 -6.36 3.29
CA THR A 51 -12.98 -7.78 3.64
C THR A 51 -14.03 -8.55 2.83
N GLN A 52 -14.86 -7.86 2.04
CA GLN A 52 -15.86 -8.49 1.16
C GLN A 52 -15.81 -7.90 -0.24
N PHE A 53 -15.60 -8.73 -1.22
CA PHE A 53 -15.52 -8.30 -2.62
C PHE A 53 -15.97 -9.41 -3.58
N ILE A 54 -16.15 -9.05 -4.85
CA ILE A 54 -16.49 -10.02 -5.90
C ILE A 54 -15.21 -10.36 -6.68
N SER A 55 -14.82 -11.63 -6.63
CA SER A 55 -13.76 -12.20 -7.45
C SER A 55 -14.33 -13.33 -8.30
N ASN A 56 -14.05 -13.32 -9.61
CA ASN A 56 -14.52 -14.33 -10.56
C ASN A 56 -16.05 -14.63 -10.48
N ASN A 57 -16.88 -13.57 -10.30
CA ASN A 57 -18.33 -13.62 -10.11
C ASN A 57 -18.79 -14.33 -8.83
N HIS A 58 -17.93 -14.53 -7.85
CA HIS A 58 -18.26 -15.08 -6.54
C HIS A 58 -17.97 -14.05 -5.44
N LEU A 59 -18.88 -13.96 -4.46
CA LEU A 59 -18.61 -13.17 -3.26
C LEU A 59 -17.52 -13.86 -2.45
N LYS A 60 -16.46 -13.11 -2.19
CA LYS A 60 -15.35 -13.52 -1.32
C LYS A 60 -15.45 -12.81 0.01
N GLN A 61 -15.00 -13.51 1.03
CA GLN A 61 -14.81 -12.98 2.37
C GLN A 61 -13.34 -13.16 2.73
N ASP A 62 -12.61 -12.06 2.74
CA ASP A 62 -11.20 -12.05 3.15
C ASP A 62 -11.05 -12.11 4.66
N THR A 63 -9.89 -12.57 5.07
CA THR A 63 -9.49 -12.59 6.47
C THR A 63 -9.02 -11.19 6.90
N GLU A 64 -9.41 -10.75 8.08
CA GLU A 64 -8.97 -9.49 8.69
C GLU A 64 -7.44 -9.41 8.73
N GLY A 65 -6.86 -8.26 8.34
CA GLY A 65 -5.42 -8.04 8.28
C GLY A 65 -4.77 -8.44 6.95
N LEU A 66 -5.54 -8.95 5.95
CA LEU A 66 -4.96 -9.45 4.71
C LEU A 66 -4.31 -8.33 3.86
N ALA A 67 -4.90 -7.13 3.83
CA ALA A 67 -4.33 -5.99 3.13
C ALA A 67 -2.95 -5.59 3.68
N HIS A 68 -2.81 -5.55 5.01
CA HIS A 68 -1.57 -5.28 5.69
C HIS A 68 -0.54 -6.40 5.47
N PHE A 69 -0.95 -7.65 5.55
CA PHE A 69 -0.06 -8.77 5.22
C PHE A 69 0.47 -8.67 3.79
N LEU A 70 -0.40 -8.33 2.84
CA LEU A 70 -0.01 -8.18 1.44
C LEU A 70 0.98 -7.04 1.25
N GLU A 71 0.82 -5.93 1.97
CA GLU A 71 1.79 -4.84 2.00
C GLU A 71 3.20 -5.36 2.36
N HIS A 72 3.34 -6.08 3.47
CA HIS A 72 4.60 -6.69 3.88
C HIS A 72 5.17 -7.61 2.81
N LYS A 73 4.33 -8.47 2.25
CA LYS A 73 4.79 -9.48 1.26
C LYS A 73 5.33 -8.89 -0.02
N LEU A 74 4.86 -7.72 -0.42
CA LEU A 74 5.34 -7.08 -1.64
C LEU A 74 6.80 -6.62 -1.53
N PHE A 75 7.30 -6.31 -0.34
CA PHE A 75 8.71 -5.94 -0.14
C PHE A 75 9.67 -7.10 -0.38
N GLU A 76 9.22 -8.35 -0.29
CA GLU A 76 10.04 -9.51 -0.62
C GLU A 76 9.96 -9.85 -2.10
N MET A 77 11.07 -9.69 -2.79
CA MET A 77 11.22 -10.05 -4.20
C MET A 77 11.55 -11.54 -4.38
N ALA A 78 11.63 -11.97 -5.64
CA ALA A 78 12.14 -13.29 -6.00
C ALA A 78 13.49 -13.59 -5.32
N GLU A 79 13.72 -14.85 -4.95
CA GLU A 79 14.92 -15.31 -4.23
C GLU A 79 15.07 -14.75 -2.80
N GLY A 80 14.00 -14.20 -2.19
CA GLY A 80 14.01 -13.67 -0.83
C GLY A 80 14.82 -12.39 -0.66
N LYS A 81 15.05 -11.64 -1.73
CA LYS A 81 15.69 -10.32 -1.69
C LYS A 81 14.67 -9.27 -1.27
N ASP A 82 15.13 -8.28 -0.50
CA ASP A 82 14.33 -7.13 -0.11
C ASP A 82 14.43 -6.02 -1.17
N VAL A 83 13.29 -5.52 -1.62
CA VAL A 83 13.23 -4.44 -2.61
C VAL A 83 13.86 -3.14 -2.10
N THR A 84 13.88 -2.90 -0.78
CA THR A 84 14.50 -1.71 -0.18
C THR A 84 15.95 -1.53 -0.59
N THR A 85 16.67 -2.63 -0.82
CA THR A 85 18.05 -2.59 -1.32
C THR A 85 18.15 -1.92 -2.68
N GLN A 86 17.19 -2.16 -3.59
CA GLN A 86 17.20 -1.53 -4.92
C GLN A 86 16.99 -0.02 -4.84
N PHE A 87 16.07 0.43 -3.97
CA PHE A 87 15.87 1.86 -3.74
C PHE A 87 17.11 2.51 -3.12
N THR A 88 17.72 1.86 -2.13
CA THR A 88 18.96 2.34 -1.51
C THR A 88 20.11 2.47 -2.52
N ASP A 89 20.27 1.51 -3.41
CA ASP A 89 21.27 1.53 -4.48
C ASP A 89 21.02 2.68 -5.51
N LEU A 90 19.77 3.11 -5.64
CA LEU A 90 19.36 4.25 -6.44
C LEU A 90 19.38 5.58 -5.67
N GLY A 91 19.70 5.56 -4.37
CA GLY A 91 19.75 6.74 -3.50
C GLY A 91 18.38 7.21 -3.01
N ALA A 92 17.41 6.30 -2.92
CA ALA A 92 16.07 6.58 -2.45
C ALA A 92 15.76 5.86 -1.12
N GLU A 93 14.82 6.44 -0.37
CA GLU A 93 14.19 5.82 0.79
C GLU A 93 12.78 5.38 0.40
N VAL A 94 12.40 4.13 0.70
CA VAL A 94 11.09 3.56 0.39
C VAL A 94 10.40 3.13 1.67
N ASN A 95 9.07 3.27 1.69
CA ASN A 95 8.23 2.78 2.77
C ASN A 95 6.81 2.52 2.26
N ALA A 96 5.96 1.93 3.11
CA ALA A 96 4.55 1.71 2.84
C ALA A 96 3.71 1.85 4.11
N PHE A 97 2.42 1.92 3.95
CA PHE A 97 1.45 1.83 5.04
C PHE A 97 0.09 1.38 4.52
N THR A 98 -0.62 0.64 5.34
CA THR A 98 -2.02 0.27 5.13
C THR A 98 -2.94 1.09 6.03
N THR A 99 -4.04 1.57 5.47
CA THR A 99 -5.13 2.24 6.18
C THR A 99 -6.41 1.41 6.10
N PHE A 100 -7.52 1.97 6.56
CA PHE A 100 -8.81 1.30 6.45
C PHE A 100 -9.28 1.16 4.99
N ASP A 101 -8.96 2.10 4.10
CA ASP A 101 -9.49 2.21 2.73
C ASP A 101 -8.44 2.06 1.62
N LYS A 102 -7.15 2.04 1.96
CA LYS A 102 -6.07 1.95 0.96
C LYS A 102 -4.78 1.40 1.52
N THR A 103 -3.91 0.93 0.63
CA THR A 103 -2.50 0.65 0.89
C THR A 103 -1.66 1.58 0.02
N CYS A 104 -0.68 2.23 0.62
CA CYS A 104 0.18 3.21 -0.05
C CYS A 104 1.63 2.75 0.00
N PHE A 105 2.33 2.88 -1.11
CA PHE A 105 3.76 2.64 -1.27
C PHE A 105 4.40 3.91 -1.77
N TYR A 106 5.47 4.36 -1.14
CA TYR A 106 6.08 5.63 -1.50
C TYR A 106 7.60 5.59 -1.38
N PHE A 107 8.23 6.46 -2.14
CA PHE A 107 9.66 6.72 -1.99
C PHE A 107 9.94 8.22 -2.03
N SER A 108 11.09 8.61 -1.44
CA SER A 108 11.70 9.92 -1.64
C SER A 108 13.09 9.76 -2.22
N THR A 109 13.49 10.68 -3.09
CA THR A 109 14.82 10.68 -3.73
C THR A 109 15.22 12.08 -4.19
N VAL A 110 16.52 12.32 -4.31
CA VAL A 110 17.07 13.56 -4.91
C VAL A 110 17.52 13.38 -6.35
N ASP A 111 17.53 12.14 -6.85
CA ASP A 111 17.98 11.79 -8.21
C ASP A 111 17.31 10.50 -8.70
N LYS A 112 17.44 10.17 -9.97
CA LYS A 112 16.96 8.91 -10.56
C LYS A 112 15.49 8.60 -10.30
N VAL A 113 14.64 9.62 -10.41
CA VAL A 113 13.19 9.49 -10.18
C VAL A 113 12.57 8.41 -11.06
N ASN A 114 12.95 8.36 -12.35
CA ASN A 114 12.39 7.40 -13.30
C ASN A 114 12.77 5.96 -12.95
N GLU A 115 14.02 5.72 -12.57
CA GLU A 115 14.52 4.40 -12.19
C GLU A 115 13.82 3.92 -10.92
N ASN A 116 13.62 4.81 -9.93
CA ASN A 116 12.88 4.50 -8.72
C ASN A 116 11.38 4.24 -8.99
N LEU A 117 10.77 4.97 -9.93
CA LEU A 117 9.40 4.70 -10.39
C LEU A 117 9.28 3.32 -11.06
N ASP A 118 10.27 2.93 -11.84
CA ASP A 118 10.30 1.60 -12.45
C ASP A 118 10.40 0.49 -11.40
N VAL A 119 11.23 0.67 -10.36
CA VAL A 119 11.30 -0.27 -9.23
C VAL A 119 9.97 -0.32 -8.49
N LEU A 120 9.36 0.86 -8.17
CA LEU A 120 8.06 0.95 -7.49
C LEU A 120 6.98 0.17 -8.25
N ARG A 121 6.87 0.42 -9.56
CA ARG A 121 5.92 -0.27 -10.42
C ARG A 121 6.14 -1.78 -10.44
N HIS A 122 7.40 -2.21 -10.54
CA HIS A 122 7.76 -3.61 -10.69
C HIS A 122 7.38 -4.41 -9.43
N PHE A 123 7.82 -3.99 -8.25
CA PHE A 123 7.56 -4.77 -7.04
C PHE A 123 6.09 -4.80 -6.64
N ILE A 124 5.31 -3.76 -6.96
CA ILE A 124 3.89 -3.71 -6.64
C ILE A 124 3.06 -4.59 -7.59
N LEU A 125 3.41 -4.63 -8.88
CA LEU A 125 2.65 -5.37 -9.88
C LEU A 125 3.10 -6.83 -10.05
N GLU A 126 4.36 -7.13 -9.74
CA GLU A 126 4.97 -8.45 -9.98
C GLU A 126 5.31 -9.15 -8.66
N ALA A 127 4.28 -9.36 -7.83
CA ALA A 127 4.45 -9.99 -6.51
C ALA A 127 5.04 -11.40 -6.61
N SER A 128 6.12 -11.66 -5.87
CA SER A 128 6.71 -12.98 -5.73
C SER A 128 6.40 -13.54 -4.34
N MET A 129 5.48 -14.50 -4.28
CA MET A 129 5.02 -15.10 -3.02
C MET A 129 5.16 -16.61 -3.06
N THR A 130 5.67 -17.19 -1.98
CA THR A 130 5.80 -18.64 -1.78
C THR A 130 5.24 -19.04 -0.42
N GLU A 131 4.83 -20.30 -0.25
CA GLU A 131 4.37 -20.82 1.05
C GLU A 131 5.40 -20.57 2.17
N VAL A 132 6.69 -20.76 1.86
CA VAL A 132 7.78 -20.56 2.83
C VAL A 132 7.88 -19.11 3.26
N SER A 133 7.79 -18.18 2.29
CA SER A 133 7.87 -16.75 2.58
C SER A 133 6.64 -16.23 3.33
N VAL A 134 5.46 -16.79 3.05
CA VAL A 134 4.23 -16.48 3.80
C VAL A 134 4.33 -16.94 5.25
N LEU A 135 4.85 -18.15 5.51
CA LEU A 135 5.03 -18.65 6.88
C LEU A 135 6.02 -17.79 7.67
N LYS A 136 7.11 -17.37 7.04
CA LYS A 136 8.10 -16.48 7.67
C LYS A 136 7.47 -15.12 8.03
N GLU A 137 6.67 -14.55 7.13
CA GLU A 137 6.04 -13.25 7.34
C GLU A 137 5.00 -13.29 8.47
N LYS A 138 4.29 -14.41 8.62
CA LYS A 138 3.38 -14.59 9.77
C LYS A 138 4.08 -14.40 11.11
N ASP A 139 5.31 -14.87 11.24
CA ASP A 139 6.07 -14.71 12.49
C ASP A 139 6.48 -13.25 12.74
N ILE A 140 6.79 -12.50 11.67
CA ILE A 140 7.12 -11.07 11.74
C ILE A 140 5.88 -10.27 12.15
N ILE A 141 4.77 -10.44 11.46
CA ILE A 141 3.51 -9.73 11.75
C ILE A 141 2.96 -10.09 13.15
N ARG A 142 3.15 -11.34 13.61
CA ARG A 142 2.78 -11.73 14.98
C ARG A 142 3.55 -10.92 16.03
N GLN A 143 4.83 -10.65 15.80
CA GLN A 143 5.64 -9.81 16.68
C GLN A 143 5.19 -8.35 16.64
N GLU A 144 4.82 -7.85 15.48
CA GLU A 144 4.27 -6.50 15.31
C GLU A 144 2.92 -6.35 16.01
N ILE A 145 1.99 -7.30 15.87
CA ILE A 145 0.72 -7.32 16.62
C ILE A 145 0.99 -7.29 18.13
N ALA A 146 1.96 -8.06 18.62
CA ALA A 146 2.32 -8.05 20.03
C ALA A 146 2.87 -6.68 20.49
N MET A 147 3.70 -6.05 19.65
CA MET A 147 4.24 -4.70 19.91
C MET A 147 3.10 -3.65 20.04
N TYR A 148 2.14 -3.66 19.12
CA TYR A 148 0.98 -2.76 19.18
C TYR A 148 0.08 -3.03 20.41
N GLN A 149 -0.04 -4.28 20.83
CA GLN A 149 -0.78 -4.63 22.03
C GLN A 149 -0.11 -4.11 23.32
N ASP A 150 1.19 -3.90 23.32
CA ASP A 150 1.92 -3.31 24.44
C ASP A 150 1.93 -1.77 24.42
N ASP A 151 1.53 -1.13 23.29
CA ASP A 151 1.44 0.33 23.17
C ASP A 151 0.12 0.85 23.72
N ALA A 152 0.20 1.70 24.76
CA ALA A 152 -0.98 2.22 25.45
C ALA A 152 -1.83 3.18 24.58
N ASP A 153 -1.17 4.00 23.76
CA ASP A 153 -1.84 4.99 22.90
C ASP A 153 -2.53 4.27 21.73
N TYR A 154 -1.88 3.29 21.14
CA TYR A 154 -2.48 2.43 20.12
C TYR A 154 -3.71 1.68 20.64
N ARG A 155 -3.62 1.08 21.83
CA ARG A 155 -4.75 0.39 22.47
C ARG A 155 -5.91 1.33 22.81
N LEU A 156 -5.60 2.56 23.25
CA LEU A 156 -6.63 3.57 23.47
C LEU A 156 -7.36 3.91 22.16
N TYR A 157 -6.60 4.16 21.09
CA TYR A 157 -7.16 4.44 19.77
C TYR A 157 -8.04 3.29 19.27
N GLN A 158 -7.54 2.07 19.32
CA GLN A 158 -8.28 0.88 18.90
C GLN A 158 -9.56 0.68 19.76
N GLY A 159 -9.47 0.84 21.08
CA GLY A 159 -10.61 0.74 21.99
C GLY A 159 -11.68 1.83 21.73
N VAL A 160 -11.29 3.02 21.29
CA VAL A 160 -12.24 4.05 20.84
C VAL A 160 -12.99 3.61 19.60
N LEU A 161 -12.28 3.06 18.59
CA LEU A 161 -12.91 2.56 17.36
C LEU A 161 -13.86 1.39 17.63
N GLU A 162 -13.48 0.43 18.46
CA GLU A 162 -14.31 -0.69 18.86
C GLU A 162 -15.63 -0.25 19.54
N ASN A 163 -15.57 0.81 20.36
CA ASN A 163 -16.74 1.34 21.04
C ASN A 163 -17.62 2.22 20.13
N LEU A 164 -17.04 2.99 19.23
CA LEU A 164 -17.78 3.87 18.32
C LEU A 164 -18.40 3.12 17.14
N TYR A 165 -17.73 2.07 16.64
CA TYR A 165 -18.12 1.34 15.45
C TYR A 165 -18.23 -0.18 15.68
N PRO A 166 -18.95 -0.63 16.73
CA PRO A 166 -19.03 -2.06 17.08
C PRO A 166 -19.59 -2.88 15.91
N ASN A 167 -19.03 -4.07 15.70
CA ASN A 167 -19.41 -5.01 14.63
C ASN A 167 -19.23 -4.47 13.20
N THR A 168 -18.32 -3.53 12.99
CA THR A 168 -17.88 -3.06 11.68
C THR A 168 -16.41 -3.36 11.46
N ALA A 169 -15.96 -3.28 10.22
CA ALA A 169 -14.53 -3.44 9.89
C ALA A 169 -13.63 -2.36 10.52
N LEU A 170 -14.18 -1.19 10.87
CA LEU A 170 -13.45 -0.15 11.62
C LEU A 170 -13.11 -0.54 13.06
N ALA A 171 -13.86 -1.48 13.64
CA ALA A 171 -13.57 -2.02 14.96
C ALA A 171 -12.46 -3.08 14.95
N THR A 172 -11.98 -3.47 13.78
CA THR A 172 -10.94 -4.48 13.62
C THR A 172 -9.59 -3.80 13.42
N ASP A 173 -8.57 -4.33 14.08
CA ASP A 173 -7.19 -3.87 13.89
C ASP A 173 -6.74 -4.03 12.43
N ILE A 174 -6.02 -3.04 11.90
CA ILE A 174 -5.52 -3.04 10.51
C ILE A 174 -4.60 -4.25 10.26
N ALA A 175 -3.79 -4.62 11.24
CA ALA A 175 -2.94 -5.82 11.18
C ALA A 175 -3.73 -7.13 11.42
N GLY A 176 -5.00 -7.03 11.78
CA GLY A 176 -5.83 -8.17 12.16
C GLY A 176 -5.48 -8.69 13.56
N SER A 177 -5.60 -10.00 13.72
CA SER A 177 -5.33 -10.71 14.98
C SER A 177 -4.48 -11.96 14.73
N ASN A 178 -3.87 -12.50 15.78
CA ASN A 178 -3.17 -13.80 15.69
C ASN A 178 -4.08 -14.90 15.12
N ALA A 179 -5.38 -14.89 15.47
CA ALA A 179 -6.35 -15.87 15.01
C ALA A 179 -6.70 -15.70 13.52
N SER A 180 -6.77 -14.46 13.01
CA SER A 180 -6.96 -14.17 11.59
C SER A 180 -5.70 -14.50 10.79
N LEU A 181 -4.52 -14.12 11.30
CA LEU A 181 -3.22 -14.38 10.69
C LEU A 181 -2.98 -15.88 10.41
N GLU A 182 -3.34 -16.76 11.35
CA GLU A 182 -3.21 -18.21 11.16
C GLU A 182 -4.02 -18.75 9.97
N LYS A 183 -5.18 -18.18 9.70
CA LYS A 183 -6.10 -18.61 8.63
C LYS A 183 -5.65 -18.15 7.24
N MET A 184 -4.85 -17.10 7.13
CA MET A 184 -4.40 -16.56 5.85
C MET A 184 -3.53 -17.56 5.11
N THR A 185 -3.77 -17.72 3.82
CA THR A 185 -3.04 -18.63 2.92
C THR A 185 -2.36 -17.87 1.80
N LEU A 186 -1.40 -18.52 1.15
CA LEU A 186 -0.79 -18.00 -0.07
C LEU A 186 -1.85 -17.72 -1.16
N ALA A 187 -2.86 -18.57 -1.26
CA ALA A 187 -3.95 -18.41 -2.24
C ALA A 187 -4.78 -17.15 -1.98
N ASP A 188 -5.07 -16.83 -0.72
CA ASP A 188 -5.80 -15.62 -0.36
C ASP A 188 -5.00 -14.36 -0.75
N LEU A 189 -3.71 -14.32 -0.44
CA LEU A 189 -2.82 -13.22 -0.80
C LEU A 189 -2.73 -13.03 -2.32
N GLN A 190 -2.57 -14.12 -3.07
CA GLN A 190 -2.51 -14.08 -4.53
C GLN A 190 -3.83 -13.60 -5.16
N GLU A 191 -4.97 -14.07 -4.64
CA GLU A 191 -6.28 -13.66 -5.15
C GLU A 191 -6.56 -12.18 -4.87
N SER A 192 -6.24 -11.68 -3.68
CA SER A 192 -6.40 -10.27 -3.33
C SER A 192 -5.46 -9.38 -4.14
N HIS A 193 -4.20 -9.81 -4.33
CA HIS A 193 -3.28 -9.09 -5.21
C HIS A 193 -3.83 -9.00 -6.65
N GLN A 194 -4.27 -10.11 -7.24
CA GLN A 194 -4.83 -10.14 -8.59
C GLN A 194 -6.12 -9.33 -8.73
N THR A 195 -6.88 -9.18 -7.65
CA THR A 195 -8.16 -8.45 -7.66
C THR A 195 -7.93 -6.95 -7.56
N PHE A 196 -7.11 -6.49 -6.64
CA PHE A 196 -7.00 -5.08 -6.26
C PHE A 196 -5.79 -4.37 -6.86
N TYR A 197 -4.68 -5.07 -7.12
CA TYR A 197 -3.43 -4.47 -7.61
C TYR A 197 -3.42 -4.31 -9.13
N LYS A 198 -4.39 -3.54 -9.62
CA LYS A 198 -4.57 -3.20 -11.03
C LYS A 198 -4.42 -1.70 -11.21
N LEU A 199 -3.85 -1.27 -12.32
CA LEU A 199 -3.56 0.14 -12.58
C LEU A 199 -4.81 1.03 -12.56
N ASP A 200 -5.97 0.51 -12.95
CA ASP A 200 -7.26 1.21 -12.90
C ASP A 200 -7.84 1.34 -11.47
N ASN A 201 -7.26 0.61 -10.51
CA ASN A 201 -7.55 0.70 -9.07
C ASN A 201 -6.44 1.45 -8.31
N MET A 202 -5.54 2.15 -9.02
CA MET A 202 -4.38 2.82 -8.45
C MET A 202 -4.34 4.30 -8.78
N THR A 203 -3.70 5.05 -7.89
CA THR A 203 -3.41 6.48 -8.08
C THR A 203 -1.94 6.73 -7.76
N LEU A 204 -1.23 7.35 -8.70
CA LEU A 204 0.14 7.80 -8.52
C LEU A 204 0.15 9.31 -8.25
N VAL A 205 0.80 9.72 -7.19
CA VAL A 205 1.06 11.13 -6.86
C VAL A 205 2.57 11.37 -6.92
N LEU A 206 2.98 12.37 -7.70
CA LEU A 206 4.36 12.82 -7.81
C LEU A 206 4.47 14.27 -7.36
N VAL A 207 5.38 14.55 -6.43
CA VAL A 207 5.66 15.87 -5.91
C VAL A 207 7.16 16.13 -6.02
N GLY A 208 7.56 17.27 -6.56
CA GLY A 208 8.97 17.63 -6.65
C GLY A 208 9.35 18.33 -7.95
N HIS A 209 10.64 18.30 -8.22
CA HIS A 209 11.26 18.98 -9.36
C HIS A 209 11.36 18.10 -10.60
#